data_6917f9e899b08d2ff61e8aa6524e7f5d
#
_entry.id   6917f9e899b08d2ff61e8aa6524e7f5d
#
_cell.length_a   1.000
_cell.length_b   1.000
_cell.length_c   1.000
_cell.angle_alpha   90.00
_cell.angle_beta   90.00
_cell.angle_gamma   90.00
#
_symmetry.space_group_name_H-M   'P 1'
#
loop_
_entity.id
_entity.type
_entity.pdbx_description
1 polymer ?
#
loop_
_entity_poly.entity_id
_entity_poly.type
_entity_poly.pdbx_seq_one_letter_code
_entity_poly.pdbx_strand_id
1 'polypeptide(L)'
;MLLIRKTKSVQGEVKNVWCVGREENYQILDSVIREFAGMFPFEYIHVAGDEVNRANWEHCPKCRALMEKEGYTDSFQLQNYFFRRVEKIVEKYNRKTAGWNEILKGGEINPNTLISAWQGISYGIESAKKGHETIMMPGQFTYFDMAQSENERGHRWAAITDTKRAYSFEPIPDNELTPDQQKMIKGVQGALWSEYLDRPGRFMEYQSYPRIAALSEIGWTKKEDKNWDDFYSRLTHSHLQRLASMGINFRDFPPTAIYKSGSITVTPPYDGAVVRYDTQGNEPTRASPLYTHPIPTKDYENYLFRTFFNEVSASPAVKVEKLPVANWNTSKVEILNISENISENVDKKGIWYLTFNPTSDEAISGAVRAVSLFENDELIQSYPEEKTLKSKPRLRFVIENYNKKNTYRLDFTVENKEAKESSAKVNFNCSSYLEPEVKVTSSMAENPKFPISKLEDYNAETYLRTDVPCVNGDWILYTFTNPVVSSKIDVLTGIPHHPRFIINDGHVEYSYNGIDFEKGDSFDYGNASIYPKQPVKAVKIVITGTNNEQLMAAQDLRITP
;
A
#
# COMPACT_ATOMS: atom_id res chain seq x y z
N MET A 1 -34.67 -15.49 -5.59
CA MET A 1 -33.60 -16.36 -6.13
C MET A 1 -32.49 -15.48 -6.58
N LEU A 2 -31.31 -15.59 -5.99
CA LEU A 2 -30.09 -14.93 -6.48
C LEU A 2 -29.97 -15.22 -7.96
N LEU A 3 -29.71 -14.21 -8.78
CA LEU A 3 -29.15 -14.39 -10.11
C LEU A 3 -27.67 -14.76 -9.93
N ILE A 4 -27.40 -15.95 -9.38
CA ILE A 4 -26.06 -16.52 -9.39
C ILE A 4 -25.81 -17.00 -10.81
N ARG A 5 -25.33 -16.11 -11.66
CA ARG A 5 -24.54 -16.52 -12.81
C ARG A 5 -23.17 -16.97 -12.30
N LYS A 6 -22.55 -17.94 -12.97
CA LYS A 6 -21.26 -18.59 -12.72
C LYS A 6 -20.02 -17.64 -12.67
N THR A 7 -20.16 -16.48 -12.07
CA THR A 7 -19.05 -15.52 -11.88
C THR A 7 -18.64 -15.54 -10.43
N LYS A 8 -17.34 -15.54 -10.16
CA LYS A 8 -16.81 -15.40 -8.80
C LYS A 8 -17.47 -14.19 -8.17
N SER A 9 -18.05 -14.37 -6.98
CA SER A 9 -18.58 -13.27 -6.18
C SER A 9 -17.42 -12.44 -5.70
N VAL A 10 -17.43 -11.14 -6.02
CA VAL A 10 -16.48 -10.15 -5.51
C VAL A 10 -17.27 -9.13 -4.72
N GLN A 11 -16.79 -8.80 -3.53
CA GLN A 11 -17.42 -7.79 -2.68
C GLN A 11 -17.47 -6.43 -3.41
N GLY A 12 -18.55 -5.68 -3.20
CA GLY A 12 -18.77 -4.40 -3.88
C GLY A 12 -19.26 -4.51 -5.34
N GLU A 13 -19.37 -5.71 -5.89
CA GLU A 13 -19.89 -5.91 -7.24
C GLU A 13 -21.40 -5.70 -7.34
N VAL A 14 -21.84 -5.02 -8.40
CA VAL A 14 -23.26 -4.67 -8.64
C VAL A 14 -24.17 -5.88 -8.61
N LYS A 15 -23.68 -7.04 -9.06
CA LYS A 15 -24.47 -8.29 -9.19
C LYS A 15 -24.64 -9.06 -7.87
N ASN A 16 -23.90 -8.70 -6.82
CA ASN A 16 -23.86 -9.42 -5.54
C ASN A 16 -24.84 -8.87 -4.51
N VAL A 17 -25.64 -7.88 -4.86
CA VAL A 17 -26.53 -7.19 -3.93
C VAL A 17 -27.91 -7.85 -3.90
N TRP A 18 -28.43 -8.13 -2.70
CA TRP A 18 -29.77 -8.69 -2.52
C TRP A 18 -30.84 -7.64 -2.82
N CYS A 19 -31.93 -8.07 -3.42
CA CYS A 19 -33.10 -7.22 -3.65
C CYS A 19 -33.81 -6.92 -2.32
N VAL A 20 -33.78 -5.67 -1.87
CA VAL A 20 -34.38 -5.21 -0.62
C VAL A 20 -35.90 -5.33 -0.60
N GLY A 21 -36.54 -5.15 -1.75
CA GLY A 21 -38.01 -5.29 -1.90
C GLY A 21 -38.51 -6.72 -1.99
N ARG A 22 -37.69 -7.73 -1.67
CA ARG A 22 -38.04 -9.13 -1.78
C ARG A 22 -38.17 -9.80 -0.39
N GLU A 23 -39.40 -10.12 0.02
CA GLU A 23 -39.69 -10.62 1.35
C GLU A 23 -39.04 -11.99 1.64
N GLU A 24 -38.90 -12.86 0.64
CA GLU A 24 -38.28 -14.17 0.78
C GLU A 24 -36.81 -14.08 1.23
N ASN A 25 -36.11 -12.96 0.94
CA ASN A 25 -34.73 -12.73 1.41
C ASN A 25 -34.70 -12.64 2.95
N TYR A 26 -35.66 -11.96 3.55
CA TYR A 26 -35.75 -11.83 5.01
C TYR A 26 -36.13 -13.17 5.69
N GLN A 27 -36.94 -14.00 5.04
CA GLN A 27 -37.24 -15.35 5.52
C GLN A 27 -36.00 -16.25 5.52
N ILE A 28 -35.15 -16.12 4.49
CA ILE A 28 -33.88 -16.83 4.44
C ILE A 28 -32.97 -16.34 5.57
N LEU A 29 -32.84 -15.02 5.76
CA LEU A 29 -32.05 -14.44 6.84
C LEU A 29 -32.56 -14.85 8.21
N ASP A 30 -33.86 -14.87 8.43
CA ASP A 30 -34.45 -15.34 9.69
C ASP A 30 -34.04 -16.79 10.01
N SER A 31 -34.05 -17.66 8.99
CA SER A 31 -33.63 -19.06 9.14
C SER A 31 -32.14 -19.17 9.48
N VAL A 32 -31.28 -18.42 8.78
CA VAL A 32 -29.83 -18.41 9.01
C VAL A 32 -29.52 -17.85 10.41
N ILE A 33 -30.09 -16.69 10.77
CA ILE A 33 -29.84 -16.04 12.06
C ILE A 33 -30.34 -16.92 13.22
N ARG A 34 -31.46 -17.61 13.06
CA ARG A 34 -31.96 -18.57 14.05
C ARG A 34 -30.96 -19.68 14.34
N GLU A 35 -30.37 -20.25 13.29
CA GLU A 35 -29.38 -21.32 13.43
C GLU A 35 -28.12 -20.80 14.11
N PHE A 36 -27.58 -19.63 13.67
CA PHE A 36 -26.44 -18.98 14.30
C PHE A 36 -26.67 -18.65 15.77
N ALA A 37 -27.82 -18.09 16.11
CA ALA A 37 -28.17 -17.77 17.50
C ALA A 37 -28.24 -19.01 18.40
N GLY A 38 -28.59 -20.18 17.84
CA GLY A 38 -28.56 -21.46 18.52
C GLY A 38 -27.15 -22.03 18.73
N MET A 39 -26.26 -21.83 17.76
CA MET A 39 -24.90 -22.32 17.83
C MET A 39 -23.96 -21.43 18.66
N PHE A 40 -24.14 -20.11 18.60
CA PHE A 40 -23.26 -19.12 19.23
C PHE A 40 -23.99 -18.37 20.33
N PRO A 41 -23.69 -18.62 21.63
CA PRO A 41 -24.41 -18.04 22.76
C PRO A 41 -23.96 -16.61 23.13
N PHE A 42 -23.38 -15.87 22.17
CA PHE A 42 -22.89 -14.51 22.39
C PHE A 42 -24.00 -13.47 22.20
N GLU A 43 -23.80 -12.30 22.82
CA GLU A 43 -24.76 -11.20 22.83
C GLU A 43 -24.98 -10.60 21.43
N TYR A 44 -23.91 -10.47 20.63
CA TYR A 44 -23.93 -9.81 19.33
C TYR A 44 -23.86 -10.79 18.16
N ILE A 45 -24.61 -10.47 17.10
CA ILE A 45 -24.45 -11.07 15.75
C ILE A 45 -24.03 -9.95 14.80
N HIS A 46 -22.85 -10.08 14.20
CA HIS A 46 -22.36 -9.13 13.21
C HIS A 46 -22.93 -9.45 11.84
N VAL A 47 -23.66 -8.50 11.25
CA VAL A 47 -24.42 -8.68 10.01
C VAL A 47 -23.83 -7.90 8.83
N ALA A 48 -22.55 -7.55 8.91
CA ALA A 48 -21.79 -6.83 7.87
C ALA A 48 -22.38 -5.43 7.55
N GLY A 49 -22.69 -5.13 6.29
CA GLY A 49 -23.27 -3.85 5.85
C GLY A 49 -22.27 -2.93 5.13
N ASP A 50 -21.05 -3.42 4.88
CA ASP A 50 -19.97 -2.73 4.20
C ASP A 50 -20.08 -2.82 2.68
N GLU A 51 -19.48 -1.84 1.98
CA GLU A 51 -19.19 -1.81 0.53
C GLU A 51 -20.36 -2.20 -0.37
N VAL A 52 -21.61 -1.87 0.03
CA VAL A 52 -22.81 -2.22 -0.72
C VAL A 52 -22.89 -1.41 -2.02
N ASN A 53 -22.81 -2.08 -3.17
CA ASN A 53 -23.05 -1.45 -4.46
C ASN A 53 -24.55 -1.35 -4.74
N ARG A 54 -25.13 -0.16 -4.59
CA ARG A 54 -26.56 0.10 -4.66
C ARG A 54 -27.11 0.35 -6.06
N ALA A 55 -26.27 0.40 -7.09
CA ALA A 55 -26.67 0.79 -8.44
C ALA A 55 -27.85 -0.05 -9.01
N ASN A 56 -27.90 -1.35 -8.72
CA ASN A 56 -29.00 -2.20 -9.16
C ASN A 56 -30.33 -1.93 -8.46
N TRP A 57 -30.32 -1.35 -7.27
CA TRP A 57 -31.58 -1.07 -6.55
C TRP A 57 -32.39 0.03 -7.23
N GLU A 58 -31.70 1.01 -7.85
CA GLU A 58 -32.32 2.11 -8.58
C GLU A 58 -33.06 1.65 -9.86
N HIS A 59 -32.69 0.48 -10.38
CA HIS A 59 -33.28 -0.14 -11.57
C HIS A 59 -34.17 -1.34 -11.26
N CYS A 60 -34.12 -1.87 -10.05
CA CYS A 60 -34.92 -3.02 -9.63
C CYS A 60 -36.38 -2.63 -9.40
N PRO A 61 -37.38 -3.22 -10.12
CA PRO A 61 -38.77 -2.83 -9.95
C PRO A 61 -39.30 -2.98 -8.51
N LYS A 62 -38.90 -4.05 -7.80
CA LYS A 62 -39.32 -4.27 -6.40
C LYS A 62 -38.68 -3.29 -5.44
N CYS A 63 -37.41 -2.93 -5.64
CA CYS A 63 -36.74 -1.92 -4.82
C CYS A 63 -37.32 -0.54 -5.05
N ARG A 64 -37.61 -0.17 -6.30
CA ARG A 64 -38.28 1.10 -6.64
C ARG A 64 -39.68 1.20 -6.04
N ALA A 65 -40.48 0.15 -6.17
CA ALA A 65 -41.83 0.13 -5.55
C ALA A 65 -41.74 0.28 -4.03
N LEU A 66 -40.75 -0.31 -3.39
CA LEU A 66 -40.52 -0.13 -1.96
C LEU A 66 -40.10 1.30 -1.63
N MET A 67 -39.17 1.89 -2.40
CA MET A 67 -38.76 3.30 -2.21
C MET A 67 -39.95 4.24 -2.33
N GLU A 68 -40.78 4.06 -3.34
CA GLU A 68 -41.99 4.85 -3.56
C GLU A 68 -42.98 4.70 -2.39
N LYS A 69 -43.24 3.47 -1.94
CA LYS A 69 -44.12 3.18 -0.79
C LYS A 69 -43.66 3.84 0.51
N GLU A 70 -42.35 3.79 0.79
CA GLU A 70 -41.76 4.32 2.03
C GLU A 70 -41.36 5.82 1.92
N GLY A 71 -41.51 6.44 0.74
CA GLY A 71 -41.15 7.83 0.49
C GLY A 71 -39.63 8.08 0.45
N TYR A 72 -38.84 7.07 0.09
CA TYR A 72 -37.38 7.18 0.03
C TYR A 72 -36.91 7.86 -1.26
N THR A 73 -35.93 8.74 -1.13
CA THR A 73 -35.40 9.55 -2.23
C THR A 73 -34.01 9.08 -2.71
N ASP A 74 -33.34 8.25 -1.92
CA ASP A 74 -32.03 7.70 -2.27
C ASP A 74 -31.85 6.24 -1.80
N SER A 75 -30.85 5.58 -2.36
CA SER A 75 -30.57 4.18 -2.11
C SER A 75 -29.90 3.91 -0.75
N PHE A 76 -29.37 4.92 -0.04
CA PHE A 76 -28.89 4.77 1.33
C PHE A 76 -30.04 4.52 2.31
N GLN A 77 -31.17 5.19 2.10
CA GLN A 77 -32.40 4.96 2.90
C GLN A 77 -32.90 3.52 2.71
N LEU A 78 -32.77 2.98 1.50
CA LEU A 78 -33.11 1.58 1.23
C LEU A 78 -32.16 0.60 1.92
N GLN A 79 -30.85 0.90 1.97
CA GLN A 79 -29.87 0.13 2.74
C GLN A 79 -30.20 0.16 4.23
N ASN A 80 -30.54 1.32 4.77
CA ASN A 80 -30.98 1.48 6.16
C ASN A 80 -32.26 0.68 6.45
N TYR A 81 -33.23 0.71 5.55
CA TYR A 81 -34.46 -0.12 5.68
C TYR A 81 -34.13 -1.61 5.75
N PHE A 82 -33.25 -2.10 4.87
CA PHE A 82 -32.82 -3.50 4.88
C PHE A 82 -32.16 -3.84 6.22
N PHE A 83 -31.24 -3.00 6.67
CA PHE A 83 -30.53 -3.20 7.93
C PHE A 83 -31.49 -3.25 9.12
N ARG A 84 -32.42 -2.30 9.24
CA ARG A 84 -33.43 -2.29 10.30
C ARG A 84 -34.35 -3.52 10.29
N ARG A 85 -34.62 -4.09 9.12
CA ARG A 85 -35.34 -5.35 9.01
C ARG A 85 -34.51 -6.51 9.57
N VAL A 86 -33.21 -6.52 9.31
CA VAL A 86 -32.28 -7.52 9.84
C VAL A 86 -32.12 -7.38 11.36
N GLU A 87 -32.03 -6.17 11.88
CA GLU A 87 -32.01 -5.90 13.33
C GLU A 87 -33.21 -6.56 14.03
N LYS A 88 -34.42 -6.37 13.52
CA LYS A 88 -35.64 -7.00 14.07
C LYS A 88 -35.57 -8.52 14.04
N ILE A 89 -34.97 -9.12 13.04
CA ILE A 89 -34.76 -10.56 12.98
C ILE A 89 -33.76 -11.01 14.07
N VAL A 90 -32.66 -10.28 14.27
CA VAL A 90 -31.68 -10.58 15.31
C VAL A 90 -32.29 -10.47 16.71
N GLU A 91 -33.05 -9.40 16.96
CA GLU A 91 -33.78 -9.18 18.23
C GLU A 91 -34.76 -10.30 18.58
N LYS A 92 -35.43 -10.88 17.57
CA LYS A 92 -36.33 -12.03 17.74
C LYS A 92 -35.66 -13.21 18.46
N TYR A 93 -34.37 -13.35 18.33
CA TYR A 93 -33.56 -14.41 18.94
C TYR A 93 -32.79 -13.94 20.20
N ASN A 94 -33.22 -12.84 20.81
CA ASN A 94 -32.61 -12.25 22.01
C ASN A 94 -31.12 -11.97 21.80
N ARG A 95 -30.76 -11.41 20.63
CA ARG A 95 -29.40 -10.98 20.30
C ARG A 95 -29.42 -9.50 19.93
N LYS A 96 -28.28 -8.86 20.08
CA LYS A 96 -28.00 -7.51 19.59
C LYS A 96 -27.30 -7.58 18.22
N THR A 97 -27.49 -6.57 17.43
CA THR A 97 -26.83 -6.47 16.11
C THR A 97 -25.49 -5.78 16.23
N ALA A 98 -24.52 -6.21 15.44
CA ALA A 98 -23.31 -5.48 15.15
C ALA A 98 -23.16 -5.31 13.64
N GLY A 99 -22.48 -4.26 13.19
CA GLY A 99 -22.22 -4.03 11.77
C GLY A 99 -21.10 -3.04 11.52
N TRP A 100 -20.67 -2.95 10.26
CA TRP A 100 -19.65 -2.00 9.84
C TRP A 100 -20.19 -0.57 9.85
N ASN A 101 -19.34 0.42 9.98
CA ASN A 101 -19.74 1.84 10.15
C ASN A 101 -20.61 2.39 9.00
N GLU A 102 -20.63 1.78 7.82
CA GLU A 102 -21.48 2.20 6.70
C GLU A 102 -22.98 2.08 6.97
N ILE A 103 -23.38 1.22 7.92
CA ILE A 103 -24.80 1.09 8.30
C ILE A 103 -25.37 2.36 8.94
N LEU A 104 -24.51 3.27 9.39
CA LEU A 104 -24.92 4.59 9.93
C LEU A 104 -25.38 5.59 8.84
N LYS A 105 -25.24 5.21 7.57
CA LYS A 105 -25.69 6.03 6.44
C LYS A 105 -27.18 5.75 6.14
N GLY A 106 -27.89 6.79 5.70
CA GLY A 106 -29.27 6.64 5.23
C GLY A 106 -30.37 6.65 6.29
N GLY A 107 -30.05 6.79 7.57
CA GLY A 107 -31.04 6.93 8.64
C GLY A 107 -30.56 6.39 9.99
N GLU A 108 -31.47 6.45 10.97
CA GLU A 108 -31.24 5.91 12.30
C GLU A 108 -31.35 4.39 12.32
N ILE A 109 -30.59 3.75 13.19
CA ILE A 109 -30.59 2.33 13.49
C ILE A 109 -30.83 2.14 14.99
N ASN A 110 -31.01 0.88 15.45
CA ASN A 110 -31.21 0.59 16.86
C ASN A 110 -30.03 1.13 17.70
N PRO A 111 -30.27 1.93 18.76
CA PRO A 111 -29.20 2.47 19.61
C PRO A 111 -28.30 1.40 20.25
N ASN A 112 -28.79 0.17 20.41
CA ASN A 112 -28.04 -0.95 20.96
C ASN A 112 -27.17 -1.67 19.93
N THR A 113 -27.15 -1.20 18.66
CA THR A 113 -26.29 -1.78 17.62
C THR A 113 -24.85 -1.35 17.83
N LEU A 114 -23.96 -2.36 17.90
CA LEU A 114 -22.51 -2.18 18.00
C LEU A 114 -21.92 -1.83 16.63
N ILE A 115 -21.08 -0.83 16.57
CA ILE A 115 -20.44 -0.40 15.33
C ILE A 115 -18.98 -0.82 15.29
N SER A 116 -18.59 -1.52 14.22
CA SER A 116 -17.19 -1.80 13.89
C SER A 116 -16.66 -0.73 12.93
N ALA A 117 -15.85 0.20 13.43
CA ALA A 117 -15.38 1.37 12.68
C ALA A 117 -14.04 1.08 11.99
N TRP A 118 -14.08 0.71 10.71
CA TRP A 118 -12.88 0.30 9.95
C TRP A 118 -12.36 1.36 8.97
N GLN A 119 -13.21 2.22 8.44
CA GLN A 119 -12.84 3.19 7.38
C GLN A 119 -11.91 4.30 7.87
N GLY A 120 -11.82 4.50 9.20
CA GLY A 120 -10.94 5.49 9.80
C GLY A 120 -11.39 5.89 11.20
N ILE A 121 -10.52 6.60 11.92
CA ILE A 121 -10.80 7.06 13.29
C ILE A 121 -12.05 7.95 13.35
N SER A 122 -12.23 8.84 12.37
CA SER A 122 -13.37 9.77 12.30
C SER A 122 -14.72 9.05 12.28
N TYR A 123 -14.82 7.90 11.65
CA TYR A 123 -16.07 7.10 11.62
C TYR A 123 -16.41 6.52 12.99
N GLY A 124 -15.40 6.11 13.75
CA GLY A 124 -15.62 5.67 15.13
C GLY A 124 -16.03 6.82 16.05
N ILE A 125 -15.44 7.99 15.87
CA ILE A 125 -15.82 9.22 16.58
C ILE A 125 -17.27 9.60 16.24
N GLU A 126 -17.66 9.57 14.97
CA GLU A 126 -19.04 9.83 14.53
C GLU A 126 -20.03 8.85 15.17
N SER A 127 -19.68 7.56 15.19
CA SER A 127 -20.48 6.52 15.81
C SER A 127 -20.71 6.78 17.31
N ALA A 128 -19.63 7.08 18.05
CA ALA A 128 -19.69 7.40 19.47
C ALA A 128 -20.51 8.66 19.75
N LYS A 129 -20.38 9.70 18.91
CA LYS A 129 -21.21 10.94 18.98
C LYS A 129 -22.70 10.66 18.78
N LYS A 130 -23.05 9.66 17.98
CA LYS A 130 -24.44 9.19 17.78
C LYS A 130 -24.94 8.28 18.90
N GLY A 131 -24.09 7.95 19.89
CA GLY A 131 -24.46 7.16 21.05
C GLY A 131 -24.37 5.64 20.83
N HIS A 132 -23.73 5.18 19.78
CA HIS A 132 -23.50 3.74 19.54
C HIS A 132 -22.23 3.24 20.21
N GLU A 133 -22.32 2.07 20.84
CA GLU A 133 -21.13 1.32 21.25
C GLU A 133 -20.28 1.02 20.02
N THR A 134 -18.97 1.26 20.12
CA THR A 134 -18.06 1.25 18.98
C THR A 134 -16.78 0.48 19.27
N ILE A 135 -16.40 -0.41 18.36
CA ILE A 135 -15.08 -1.02 18.29
C ILE A 135 -14.26 -0.25 17.25
N MET A 136 -13.11 0.26 17.69
CA MET A 136 -12.18 0.99 16.83
C MET A 136 -11.25 0.01 16.12
N MET A 137 -11.33 -0.02 14.79
CA MET A 137 -10.47 -0.89 13.97
C MET A 137 -10.08 -0.25 12.63
N PRO A 138 -9.58 1.00 12.65
CA PRO A 138 -9.24 1.74 11.43
C PRO A 138 -8.15 1.02 10.63
N GLY A 139 -8.43 0.74 9.35
CA GLY A 139 -7.57 -0.08 8.49
C GLY A 139 -6.13 0.40 8.41
N GLN A 140 -5.88 1.70 8.55
CA GLN A 140 -4.55 2.30 8.53
C GLN A 140 -3.61 1.84 9.66
N PHE A 141 -4.17 1.26 10.73
CA PHE A 141 -3.42 0.88 11.93
C PHE A 141 -3.65 -0.58 12.36
N THR A 142 -4.84 -1.11 12.09
CA THR A 142 -5.30 -2.37 12.69
C THR A 142 -5.56 -3.48 11.68
N TYR A 143 -5.43 -3.22 10.36
CA TYR A 143 -5.56 -4.26 9.34
C TYR A 143 -4.19 -4.91 9.11
N PHE A 144 -4.07 -6.18 9.52
CA PHE A 144 -2.82 -6.93 9.46
C PHE A 144 -2.59 -7.64 8.11
N ASP A 145 -3.51 -7.51 7.17
CA ASP A 145 -3.31 -7.80 5.76
C ASP A 145 -2.60 -6.66 5.01
N MET A 146 -2.45 -5.47 5.62
CA MET A 146 -1.60 -4.41 5.08
C MET A 146 -0.13 -4.81 5.09
N ALA A 147 0.60 -4.41 4.04
CA ALA A 147 2.06 -4.57 3.94
C ALA A 147 2.76 -3.84 5.11
N GLN A 148 3.86 -4.41 5.57
CA GLN A 148 4.64 -3.86 6.69
C GLN A 148 5.85 -3.03 6.22
N SER A 149 6.19 -3.10 4.93
CA SER A 149 7.15 -2.22 4.25
C SER A 149 6.84 -2.17 2.75
N GLU A 150 7.51 -1.27 2.02
CA GLU A 150 7.33 -1.10 0.58
C GLU A 150 7.68 -2.36 -0.24
N ASN A 151 8.54 -3.22 0.28
CA ASN A 151 9.01 -4.41 -0.42
C ASN A 151 8.36 -5.70 0.10
N GLU A 152 7.38 -5.60 1.01
CA GLU A 152 6.68 -6.75 1.56
C GLU A 152 5.32 -6.95 0.92
N ARG A 153 4.87 -8.18 0.94
CA ARG A 153 3.55 -8.58 0.46
C ARG A 153 2.47 -8.10 1.42
N GLY A 154 1.35 -7.65 0.88
CA GLY A 154 0.18 -7.16 1.62
C GLY A 154 -0.51 -6.04 0.87
N HIS A 155 -1.71 -5.70 1.31
CA HIS A 155 -2.42 -4.52 0.82
C HIS A 155 -1.71 -3.22 1.20
N ARG A 156 -1.97 -2.14 0.44
CA ARG A 156 -1.43 -0.79 0.70
C ARG A 156 -2.49 0.32 0.61
N TRP A 157 -3.73 -0.07 0.31
CA TRP A 157 -4.80 0.91 0.10
C TRP A 157 -5.11 1.77 1.32
N ALA A 158 -4.86 1.27 2.54
CA ALA A 158 -5.04 2.05 3.77
C ALA A 158 -3.71 2.69 4.22
N ALA A 159 -2.62 1.91 4.26
CA ALA A 159 -1.28 2.36 4.65
C ALA A 159 -0.26 1.22 4.51
N ILE A 160 1.03 1.54 4.65
CA ILE A 160 2.06 0.60 5.09
C ILE A 160 1.99 0.57 6.61
N THR A 161 1.68 -0.60 7.18
CA THR A 161 1.38 -0.74 8.62
C THR A 161 2.38 -1.68 9.29
N ASP A 162 3.50 -1.13 9.72
CA ASP A 162 4.46 -1.84 10.57
C ASP A 162 4.04 -1.85 12.05
N THR A 163 4.84 -2.44 12.91
CA THR A 163 4.56 -2.54 14.35
C THR A 163 4.51 -1.17 15.03
N LYS A 164 5.37 -0.22 14.60
CA LYS A 164 5.42 1.13 15.18
C LYS A 164 4.18 1.92 14.79
N ARG A 165 3.74 1.82 13.54
CA ARG A 165 2.50 2.43 13.08
C ARG A 165 1.28 1.85 13.80
N ALA A 166 1.20 0.52 13.94
CA ALA A 166 0.12 -0.10 14.72
C ALA A 166 0.10 0.43 16.16
N TYR A 167 1.27 0.56 16.81
CA TYR A 167 1.40 1.12 18.15
C TYR A 167 1.03 2.61 18.25
N SER A 168 1.21 3.39 17.20
CA SER A 168 0.89 4.83 17.19
C SER A 168 -0.61 5.14 17.18
N PHE A 169 -1.45 4.13 16.99
CA PHE A 169 -2.89 4.28 17.00
C PHE A 169 -3.42 4.81 18.34
N GLU A 170 -4.29 5.82 18.26
CA GLU A 170 -5.00 6.37 19.42
C GLU A 170 -6.51 6.18 19.22
N PRO A 171 -7.13 5.24 19.98
CA PRO A 171 -8.56 4.94 19.81
C PRO A 171 -9.48 6.08 20.26
N ILE A 172 -9.02 6.90 21.22
CA ILE A 172 -9.78 8.03 21.77
C ILE A 172 -8.94 9.31 21.62
N PRO A 173 -8.96 9.97 20.46
CA PRO A 173 -8.22 11.21 20.23
C PRO A 173 -8.65 12.33 21.19
N ASP A 174 -7.72 13.21 21.52
CA ASP A 174 -7.97 14.34 22.43
C ASP A 174 -9.01 15.29 21.83
N ASN A 175 -9.87 15.82 22.69
CA ASN A 175 -10.84 16.89 22.38
C ASN A 175 -11.90 16.55 21.32
N GLU A 176 -12.00 15.31 20.88
CA GLU A 176 -12.97 14.88 19.86
C GLU A 176 -14.29 14.41 20.48
N LEU A 177 -14.25 13.84 21.70
CA LEU A 177 -15.38 13.22 22.37
C LEU A 177 -15.53 13.75 23.80
N THR A 178 -16.78 13.95 24.24
CA THR A 178 -17.08 14.20 25.66
C THR A 178 -16.80 12.95 26.49
N PRO A 179 -16.64 13.06 27.83
CA PRO A 179 -16.41 11.90 28.70
C PRO A 179 -17.46 10.79 28.56
N ASP A 180 -18.72 11.13 28.31
CA ASP A 180 -19.77 10.13 28.11
C ASP A 180 -19.69 9.48 26.72
N GLN A 181 -19.33 10.23 25.70
CA GLN A 181 -19.09 9.69 24.36
C GLN A 181 -17.84 8.79 24.31
N GLN A 182 -16.80 9.09 25.08
CA GLN A 182 -15.62 8.23 25.20
C GLN A 182 -15.97 6.84 25.74
N LYS A 183 -16.97 6.73 26.63
CA LYS A 183 -17.47 5.44 27.15
C LYS A 183 -18.12 4.56 26.07
N MET A 184 -18.52 5.16 24.94
CA MET A 184 -19.04 4.42 23.79
C MET A 184 -17.94 3.67 23.05
N ILE A 185 -16.68 4.08 23.15
CA ILE A 185 -15.55 3.32 22.59
C ILE A 185 -15.26 2.13 23.51
N LYS A 186 -15.63 0.94 23.07
CA LYS A 186 -15.55 -0.29 23.90
C LYS A 186 -14.21 -1.00 23.79
N GLY A 187 -13.41 -0.67 22.79
CA GLY A 187 -12.11 -1.27 22.61
C GLY A 187 -11.60 -1.19 21.18
N VAL A 188 -10.57 -1.98 20.92
CA VAL A 188 -9.87 -2.06 19.64
C VAL A 188 -9.93 -3.48 19.09
N GLN A 189 -9.88 -3.61 17.76
CA GLN A 189 -9.86 -4.90 17.08
C GLN A 189 -8.90 -4.85 15.90
N GLY A 190 -8.11 -5.92 15.71
CA GLY A 190 -7.34 -6.13 14.49
C GLY A 190 -8.10 -7.02 13.50
N ALA A 191 -7.89 -6.81 12.21
CA ALA A 191 -8.40 -7.65 11.15
C ALA A 191 -7.26 -8.19 10.27
N LEU A 192 -7.42 -9.41 9.78
CA LEU A 192 -6.53 -10.05 8.82
C LEU A 192 -7.39 -10.71 7.74
N TRP A 193 -7.49 -10.03 6.59
CA TRP A 193 -8.25 -10.51 5.45
C TRP A 193 -7.44 -11.50 4.63
N SER A 194 -8.13 -12.39 3.92
CA SER A 194 -7.53 -13.62 3.38
C SER A 194 -6.96 -13.50 1.97
N GLU A 195 -7.06 -12.36 1.30
CA GLU A 195 -6.66 -12.18 -0.11
C GLU A 195 -5.17 -12.50 -0.37
N TYR A 196 -4.32 -12.32 0.65
CA TYR A 196 -2.90 -12.67 0.59
C TYR A 196 -2.52 -13.95 1.31
N LEU A 197 -3.51 -14.71 1.84
CA LEU A 197 -3.26 -15.97 2.56
C LEU A 197 -3.27 -17.19 1.61
N ASP A 198 -2.82 -17.01 0.39
CA ASP A 198 -2.80 -18.01 -0.69
C ASP A 198 -1.55 -18.91 -0.66
N ARG A 199 -0.62 -18.70 0.27
CA ARG A 199 0.60 -19.49 0.41
C ARG A 199 0.48 -20.51 1.55
N PRO A 200 0.97 -21.73 1.34
CA PRO A 200 1.13 -22.67 2.44
C PRO A 200 2.14 -22.12 3.45
N GLY A 201 1.99 -22.50 4.71
CA GLY A 201 2.92 -22.13 5.76
C GLY A 201 2.37 -21.06 6.69
N ARG A 202 3.27 -20.42 7.41
CA ARG A 202 2.97 -19.62 8.59
C ARG A 202 2.89 -18.12 8.31
N PHE A 203 2.39 -17.74 7.11
CA PHE A 203 2.29 -16.35 6.68
C PHE A 203 1.29 -15.54 7.53
N MET A 204 0.21 -16.16 7.98
CA MET A 204 -0.75 -15.54 8.90
C MET A 204 -0.09 -15.08 10.21
N GLU A 205 0.77 -15.92 10.79
CA GLU A 205 1.53 -15.56 12.00
C GLU A 205 2.50 -14.41 11.73
N TYR A 206 3.21 -14.45 10.61
CA TYR A 206 4.11 -13.40 10.16
C TYR A 206 3.39 -12.06 9.99
N GLN A 207 2.20 -12.07 9.43
CA GLN A 207 1.39 -10.87 9.26
C GLN A 207 0.80 -10.36 10.58
N SER A 208 0.51 -11.23 11.52
CA SER A 208 -0.08 -10.84 12.79
C SER A 208 0.95 -10.38 13.83
N TYR A 209 2.06 -11.09 13.95
CA TYR A 209 3.06 -10.84 14.99
C TYR A 209 4.27 -10.07 14.45
N PRO A 210 4.77 -9.03 15.17
CA PRO A 210 4.34 -8.62 16.51
C PRO A 210 3.26 -7.52 16.56
N ARG A 211 2.62 -7.14 15.44
CA ARG A 211 1.61 -6.05 15.39
C ARG A 211 0.45 -6.26 16.37
N ILE A 212 0.02 -7.50 16.56
CA ILE A 212 -1.06 -7.80 17.51
C ILE A 212 -0.64 -7.50 18.96
N ALA A 213 0.65 -7.64 19.30
CA ALA A 213 1.15 -7.23 20.61
C ALA A 213 1.06 -5.71 20.80
N ALA A 214 1.36 -4.93 19.74
CA ALA A 214 1.19 -3.47 19.77
C ALA A 214 -0.29 -3.09 19.95
N LEU A 215 -1.20 -3.74 19.24
CA LEU A 215 -2.64 -3.50 19.40
C LEU A 215 -3.15 -3.89 20.80
N SER A 216 -2.62 -4.97 21.38
CA SER A 216 -2.94 -5.37 22.76
C SER A 216 -2.49 -4.32 23.77
N GLU A 217 -1.28 -3.78 23.60
CA GLU A 217 -0.76 -2.70 24.46
C GLU A 217 -1.69 -1.47 24.41
N ILE A 218 -2.15 -1.07 23.22
CA ILE A 218 -3.09 0.05 23.05
C ILE A 218 -4.40 -0.19 23.78
N GLY A 219 -4.91 -1.43 23.74
CA GLY A 219 -6.17 -1.78 24.39
C GLY A 219 -6.12 -1.85 25.92
N TRP A 220 -4.93 -2.04 26.50
CA TRP A 220 -4.75 -2.25 27.94
C TRP A 220 -4.02 -1.12 28.67
N THR A 221 -3.22 -0.32 27.94
CA THR A 221 -2.39 0.73 28.51
C THR A 221 -3.06 2.08 28.32
N LYS A 222 -3.12 2.87 29.38
CA LYS A 222 -3.64 4.23 29.32
C LYS A 222 -2.78 5.09 28.38
N LYS A 223 -3.39 6.06 27.73
CA LYS A 223 -2.72 6.94 26.78
C LYS A 223 -1.48 7.62 27.35
N GLU A 224 -1.59 8.15 28.58
CA GLU A 224 -0.51 8.84 29.30
C GLU A 224 0.68 7.94 29.66
N ASP A 225 0.45 6.63 29.74
CA ASP A 225 1.45 5.62 30.11
C ASP A 225 2.08 4.96 28.87
N LYS A 226 1.60 5.27 27.65
CA LYS A 226 2.13 4.72 26.41
C LYS A 226 3.52 5.27 26.13
N ASN A 227 4.49 4.38 25.95
CA ASN A 227 5.87 4.72 25.57
C ASN A 227 6.40 3.68 24.59
N TRP A 228 6.71 4.11 23.37
CA TRP A 228 7.20 3.22 22.31
C TRP A 228 8.53 2.54 22.68
N ASP A 229 9.47 3.28 23.25
CA ASP A 229 10.82 2.75 23.52
C ASP A 229 10.77 1.69 24.63
N ASP A 230 9.94 1.91 25.66
CA ASP A 230 9.67 0.90 26.70
C ASP A 230 8.96 -0.33 26.11
N PHE A 231 7.89 -0.13 25.33
CA PHE A 231 7.21 -1.23 24.66
C PHE A 231 8.15 -2.01 23.74
N TYR A 232 8.93 -1.32 22.90
CA TYR A 232 9.88 -1.94 21.98
C TYR A 232 10.96 -2.73 22.73
N SER A 233 11.46 -2.20 23.83
CA SER A 233 12.41 -2.89 24.70
C SER A 233 11.82 -4.18 25.28
N ARG A 234 10.63 -4.13 25.88
CA ARG A 234 9.93 -5.33 26.41
C ARG A 234 9.64 -6.34 25.30
N LEU A 235 9.24 -5.86 24.12
CA LEU A 235 8.97 -6.69 22.95
C LEU A 235 10.21 -7.46 22.52
N THR A 236 11.33 -6.76 22.28
CA THR A 236 12.56 -7.35 21.71
C THR A 236 13.34 -8.19 22.71
N HIS A 237 13.42 -7.78 23.99
CA HIS A 237 14.19 -8.51 25.00
C HIS A 237 13.44 -9.70 25.62
N SER A 238 12.11 -9.73 25.57
CA SER A 238 11.34 -10.77 26.26
C SER A 238 10.25 -11.41 25.39
N HIS A 239 9.42 -10.62 24.71
CA HIS A 239 8.22 -11.15 24.09
C HIS A 239 8.52 -11.92 22.81
N LEU A 240 9.48 -11.46 21.99
CA LEU A 240 9.92 -12.22 20.80
C LEU A 240 10.50 -13.58 21.19
N GLN A 241 11.26 -13.67 22.30
CA GLN A 241 11.75 -14.91 22.87
C GLN A 241 10.59 -15.87 23.23
N ARG A 242 9.55 -15.32 23.84
CA ARG A 242 8.34 -16.08 24.19
C ARG A 242 7.60 -16.57 22.94
N LEU A 243 7.41 -15.74 21.94
CA LEU A 243 6.81 -16.15 20.66
C LEU A 243 7.64 -17.25 19.99
N ALA A 244 8.95 -17.12 19.99
CA ALA A 244 9.87 -18.14 19.48
C ALA A 244 9.75 -19.47 20.23
N SER A 245 9.68 -19.47 21.56
CA SER A 245 9.50 -20.68 22.38
C SER A 245 8.15 -21.37 22.13
N MET A 246 7.13 -20.61 21.75
CA MET A 246 5.83 -21.13 21.31
C MET A 246 5.86 -21.61 19.86
N GLY A 247 6.98 -21.46 19.18
CA GLY A 247 7.16 -21.81 17.79
C GLY A 247 6.41 -20.90 16.81
N ILE A 248 6.01 -19.69 17.18
CA ILE A 248 5.29 -18.73 16.32
C ILE A 248 6.24 -18.08 15.32
N ASN A 249 5.85 -18.06 14.04
CA ASN A 249 6.59 -17.37 12.99
C ASN A 249 6.23 -15.88 12.97
N PHE A 250 6.93 -15.08 13.77
CA PHE A 250 6.73 -13.63 13.75
C PHE A 250 7.67 -12.93 12.76
N ARG A 251 7.26 -11.77 12.30
CA ARG A 251 8.12 -10.85 11.54
C ARG A 251 9.12 -10.21 12.49
N ASP A 252 10.39 -10.54 12.31
CA ASP A 252 11.46 -9.88 13.05
C ASP A 252 11.72 -8.47 12.49
N PHE A 253 12.40 -7.64 13.26
CA PHE A 253 12.73 -6.28 12.84
C PHE A 253 13.94 -6.28 11.89
N PRO A 254 13.86 -5.56 10.75
CA PRO A 254 14.98 -5.49 9.82
C PRO A 254 16.12 -4.61 10.37
N PRO A 255 17.37 -4.90 9.96
CA PRO A 255 18.48 -4.01 10.25
C PRO A 255 18.42 -2.75 9.38
N THR A 256 19.17 -1.73 9.75
CA THR A 256 19.43 -0.57 8.90
C THR A 256 20.83 -0.68 8.29
N ALA A 257 20.94 -0.66 6.97
CA ALA A 257 22.21 -0.76 6.25
C ALA A 257 22.49 0.54 5.48
N ILE A 258 23.58 1.22 5.82
CA ILE A 258 23.92 2.53 5.27
C ILE A 258 25.26 2.45 4.54
N TYR A 259 25.31 2.95 3.31
CA TYR A 259 26.56 3.19 2.59
C TYR A 259 27.05 4.61 2.80
N LYS A 260 28.28 4.72 3.25
CA LYS A 260 28.96 6.00 3.43
C LYS A 260 30.46 5.84 3.23
N SER A 261 31.07 6.76 2.49
CA SER A 261 32.55 6.86 2.32
C SER A 261 33.22 5.53 1.94
N GLY A 262 32.57 4.76 1.02
CA GLY A 262 33.16 3.52 0.50
C GLY A 262 32.94 2.28 1.39
N SER A 263 32.08 2.36 2.39
CA SER A 263 31.81 1.25 3.30
C SER A 263 30.32 1.12 3.65
N ILE A 264 29.86 -0.11 3.83
CA ILE A 264 28.51 -0.41 4.35
C ILE A 264 28.63 -0.59 5.86
N THR A 265 27.86 0.19 6.61
CA THR A 265 27.67 0.02 8.05
C THR A 265 26.25 -0.44 8.30
N VAL A 266 26.10 -1.51 9.11
CA VAL A 266 24.79 -2.05 9.45
C VAL A 266 24.54 -1.90 10.95
N THR A 267 23.40 -1.33 11.27
CA THR A 267 22.91 -1.23 12.65
C THR A 267 21.86 -2.32 12.86
N PRO A 268 22.10 -3.28 13.76
CA PRO A 268 21.11 -4.27 14.16
C PRO A 268 19.87 -3.58 14.78
N PRO A 269 18.67 -4.15 14.66
CA PRO A 269 17.45 -3.52 15.17
C PRO A 269 17.37 -3.51 16.71
N TYR A 270 18.06 -4.42 17.38
CA TYR A 270 18.15 -4.54 18.84
C TYR A 270 19.40 -5.33 19.21
N ASP A 271 19.80 -5.27 20.48
CA ASP A 271 20.97 -5.95 21.00
C ASP A 271 20.85 -7.48 20.87
N GLY A 272 21.90 -8.12 20.33
CA GLY A 272 21.94 -9.56 20.11
C GLY A 272 21.22 -10.03 18.83
N ALA A 273 20.67 -9.13 18.01
CA ALA A 273 20.10 -9.49 16.73
C ALA A 273 21.16 -10.04 15.77
N VAL A 274 20.88 -11.18 15.15
CA VAL A 274 21.78 -11.86 14.19
C VAL A 274 21.50 -11.34 12.78
N VAL A 275 22.42 -10.57 12.22
CA VAL A 275 22.29 -10.02 10.87
C VAL A 275 23.18 -10.81 9.90
N ARG A 276 22.59 -11.24 8.79
CA ARG A 276 23.27 -11.90 7.69
C ARG A 276 23.09 -11.13 6.40
N TYR A 277 23.99 -11.35 5.41
CA TYR A 277 23.93 -10.61 4.16
C TYR A 277 24.23 -11.49 2.94
N ASP A 278 23.80 -11.00 1.79
CA ASP A 278 24.13 -11.51 0.45
C ASP A 278 24.72 -10.38 -0.39
N THR A 279 25.60 -10.69 -1.34
CA THR A 279 26.32 -9.72 -2.17
C THR A 279 25.88 -9.74 -3.64
N GLN A 280 24.93 -10.61 -4.00
CA GLN A 280 24.50 -10.85 -5.38
C GLN A 280 23.01 -10.47 -5.62
N GLY A 281 22.38 -9.82 -4.64
CA GLY A 281 20.97 -9.43 -4.73
C GLY A 281 19.98 -10.55 -4.39
N ASN A 282 20.45 -11.68 -3.84
CA ASN A 282 19.57 -12.72 -3.35
C ASN A 282 19.15 -12.44 -1.90
N GLU A 283 17.97 -12.92 -1.51
CA GLU A 283 17.57 -12.85 -0.09
C GLU A 283 18.56 -13.65 0.79
N PRO A 284 19.13 -13.04 1.84
CA PRO A 284 19.98 -13.73 2.78
C PRO A 284 19.25 -14.91 3.43
N THR A 285 19.96 -16.03 3.56
CA THR A 285 19.50 -17.24 4.24
C THR A 285 20.28 -17.46 5.54
N ARG A 286 19.92 -18.46 6.32
CA ARG A 286 20.66 -18.85 7.53
C ARG A 286 22.08 -19.35 7.25
N ALA A 287 22.38 -19.74 6.02
CA ALA A 287 23.72 -20.13 5.57
C ALA A 287 24.54 -18.92 5.06
N SER A 288 23.93 -17.77 4.83
CA SER A 288 24.61 -16.56 4.35
C SER A 288 25.62 -16.02 5.36
N PRO A 289 26.67 -15.30 4.92
CA PRO A 289 27.66 -14.70 5.81
C PRO A 289 27.05 -13.85 6.93
N LEU A 290 27.67 -13.93 8.11
CA LEU A 290 27.30 -13.12 9.28
C LEU A 290 27.91 -11.73 9.15
N TYR A 291 27.11 -10.67 9.37
CA TYR A 291 27.64 -9.32 9.50
C TYR A 291 28.26 -9.12 10.89
N THR A 292 29.51 -8.73 10.94
CA THR A 292 30.28 -8.52 12.19
C THR A 292 31.00 -7.18 12.25
N HIS A 293 31.29 -6.57 11.10
CA HIS A 293 32.01 -5.29 11.00
C HIS A 293 31.66 -4.59 9.69
N PRO A 294 31.94 -3.27 9.55
CA PRO A 294 31.70 -2.53 8.32
C PRO A 294 32.37 -3.18 7.11
N ILE A 295 31.67 -3.23 5.98
CA ILE A 295 32.11 -3.90 4.75
C ILE A 295 32.63 -2.85 3.77
N PRO A 296 33.95 -2.76 3.52
CA PRO A 296 34.50 -1.92 2.48
C PRO A 296 34.08 -2.44 1.10
N THR A 297 33.39 -1.62 0.32
CA THR A 297 32.97 -1.96 -1.05
C THR A 297 32.63 -0.70 -1.83
N LYS A 298 32.66 -0.81 -3.17
CA LYS A 298 32.10 0.20 -4.08
C LYS A 298 30.75 -0.26 -4.67
N ASP A 299 30.53 -1.57 -4.71
CA ASP A 299 29.39 -2.23 -5.34
C ASP A 299 28.35 -2.61 -4.29
N TYR A 300 27.83 -1.61 -3.57
CA TYR A 300 26.89 -1.81 -2.46
C TYR A 300 25.45 -2.14 -2.93
N GLU A 301 25.10 -1.88 -4.20
CA GLU A 301 23.72 -1.93 -4.72
C GLU A 301 23.12 -3.33 -4.68
N ASN A 302 23.96 -4.38 -4.77
CA ASN A 302 23.53 -5.78 -4.72
C ASN A 302 23.56 -6.38 -3.32
N TYR A 303 23.96 -5.62 -2.31
CA TYR A 303 23.96 -6.13 -0.94
C TYR A 303 22.55 -6.09 -0.36
N LEU A 304 22.13 -7.24 0.15
CA LEU A 304 20.91 -7.36 0.96
C LEU A 304 21.29 -7.81 2.37
N PHE A 305 20.59 -7.28 3.37
CA PHE A 305 20.76 -7.63 4.78
C PHE A 305 19.45 -8.12 5.37
N ARG A 306 19.53 -9.07 6.30
CA ARG A 306 18.37 -9.66 6.94
C ARG A 306 18.69 -10.06 8.37
N THR A 307 17.76 -9.81 9.29
CA THR A 307 17.84 -10.29 10.68
C THR A 307 17.20 -11.68 10.79
N PHE A 308 17.82 -12.55 11.58
CA PHE A 308 17.31 -13.88 11.89
C PHE A 308 17.22 -14.03 13.41
N PHE A 309 16.04 -14.34 13.91
CA PHE A 309 15.83 -14.56 15.33
C PHE A 309 16.15 -16.01 15.75
N ASN A 310 15.57 -16.97 15.02
CA ASN A 310 15.77 -18.41 15.23
C ASN A 310 15.57 -19.16 13.91
N GLU A 311 15.32 -20.48 13.97
CA GLU A 311 15.10 -21.33 12.78
C GLU A 311 13.79 -20.98 12.03
N VAL A 312 12.86 -20.26 12.66
CA VAL A 312 11.54 -19.96 12.08
C VAL A 312 11.44 -18.49 11.65
N SER A 313 11.75 -17.54 12.56
CA SER A 313 11.46 -16.12 12.40
C SER A 313 12.63 -15.35 11.80
N ALA A 314 12.32 -14.45 10.89
CA ALA A 314 13.27 -13.55 10.27
C ALA A 314 12.58 -12.23 9.85
N SER A 315 13.38 -11.20 9.63
CA SER A 315 12.91 -9.94 9.04
C SER A 315 12.72 -10.06 7.52
N PRO A 316 12.11 -9.06 6.86
CA PRO A 316 12.34 -8.88 5.43
C PRO A 316 13.81 -8.57 5.15
N ALA A 317 14.28 -8.87 3.93
CA ALA A 317 15.57 -8.41 3.46
C ALA A 317 15.52 -6.91 3.16
N VAL A 318 16.56 -6.18 3.53
CA VAL A 318 16.69 -4.75 3.25
C VAL A 318 17.88 -4.48 2.35
N LYS A 319 17.72 -3.51 1.45
CA LYS A 319 18.80 -2.97 0.63
C LYS A 319 19.64 -1.98 1.43
N VAL A 320 20.84 -1.75 0.93
CA VAL A 320 21.69 -0.67 1.44
C VAL A 320 21.14 0.67 0.99
N GLU A 321 20.99 1.58 1.92
CA GLU A 321 20.56 2.94 1.66
C GLU A 321 21.76 3.89 1.69
N LYS A 322 21.77 4.90 0.83
CA LYS A 322 22.63 6.08 1.00
C LYS A 322 21.99 7.00 2.04
N LEU A 323 22.84 7.70 2.81
CA LEU A 323 22.33 8.77 3.67
C LEU A 323 21.57 9.80 2.83
N PRO A 324 20.49 10.37 3.36
CA PRO A 324 19.86 11.52 2.74
C PRO A 324 20.88 12.63 2.49
N VAL A 325 20.81 13.27 1.34
CA VAL A 325 21.69 14.40 0.98
C VAL A 325 21.31 15.66 1.74
N ALA A 326 20.04 15.77 2.15
CA ALA A 326 19.53 16.85 2.99
C ALA A 326 18.34 16.35 3.83
N ASN A 327 18.02 17.08 4.88
CA ASN A 327 16.77 16.89 5.63
C ASN A 327 16.36 18.21 6.29
N TRP A 328 15.09 18.33 6.64
CA TRP A 328 14.60 19.42 7.49
C TRP A 328 13.45 18.91 8.37
N ASN A 329 13.19 19.67 9.42
CA ASN A 329 12.03 19.49 10.28
C ASN A 329 11.62 20.87 10.84
N THR A 330 10.43 21.33 10.51
CA THR A 330 9.87 22.57 11.03
C THR A 330 8.35 22.48 11.19
N SER A 331 7.83 23.17 12.20
CA SER A 331 6.39 23.40 12.39
C SER A 331 6.01 24.88 12.35
N LYS A 332 6.95 25.72 11.89
CA LYS A 332 6.77 27.17 11.79
C LYS A 332 6.46 27.59 10.35
N VAL A 333 5.81 28.73 10.22
CA VAL A 333 5.71 29.43 8.92
C VAL A 333 7.08 30.05 8.63
N GLU A 334 7.82 29.47 7.67
CA GLU A 334 9.17 29.92 7.33
C GLU A 334 9.59 29.49 5.93
N ILE A 335 10.67 30.10 5.46
CA ILE A 335 11.35 29.75 4.23
C ILE A 335 12.77 29.29 4.60
N LEU A 336 13.12 28.06 4.22
CA LEU A 336 14.45 27.47 4.41
C LEU A 336 15.15 27.39 3.06
N ASN A 337 16.32 28.01 2.95
CA ASN A 337 17.19 27.83 1.80
C ASN A 337 18.24 26.79 2.15
N ILE A 338 18.26 25.69 1.42
CA ILE A 338 19.15 24.55 1.65
C ILE A 338 20.15 24.48 0.50
N SER A 339 21.41 24.40 0.85
CA SER A 339 22.56 24.26 -0.08
C SER A 339 23.48 23.17 0.46
N GLU A 340 23.58 22.06 -0.25
CA GLU A 340 24.30 20.87 0.22
C GLU A 340 25.35 20.44 -0.80
N ASN A 341 26.57 20.16 -0.32
CA ASN A 341 27.59 19.50 -1.12
C ASN A 341 27.29 18.00 -1.18
N ILE A 342 26.93 17.51 -2.37
CA ILE A 342 26.58 16.12 -2.61
C ILE A 342 27.63 15.34 -3.40
N SER A 343 28.86 15.83 -3.48
CA SER A 343 29.93 15.23 -4.28
C SER A 343 30.24 13.78 -3.88
N GLU A 344 30.14 13.44 -2.60
CA GLU A 344 30.32 12.06 -2.12
C GLU A 344 29.15 11.13 -2.50
N ASN A 345 27.99 11.69 -2.84
CA ASN A 345 26.80 10.92 -3.23
C ASN A 345 26.79 10.59 -4.72
N VAL A 346 27.48 11.40 -5.55
CA VAL A 346 27.59 11.19 -7.00
C VAL A 346 28.83 10.34 -7.28
N ASP A 347 28.60 9.11 -7.76
CA ASP A 347 29.68 8.12 -7.96
C ASP A 347 29.78 7.62 -9.40
N LYS A 348 28.86 7.99 -10.28
CA LYS A 348 28.82 7.58 -11.70
C LYS A 348 27.99 8.53 -12.56
N LYS A 349 28.21 8.47 -13.89
CA LYS A 349 27.29 9.08 -14.86
C LYS A 349 25.96 8.34 -14.90
N GLY A 350 24.90 9.02 -15.30
CA GLY A 350 23.59 8.41 -15.50
C GLY A 350 22.42 9.34 -15.16
N ILE A 351 21.27 8.75 -15.04
CA ILE A 351 20.04 9.42 -14.62
C ILE A 351 19.92 9.34 -13.11
N TRP A 352 19.75 10.49 -12.48
CA TRP A 352 19.65 10.63 -11.04
C TRP A 352 18.28 11.20 -10.65
N TYR A 353 17.73 10.69 -9.57
CA TYR A 353 16.48 11.18 -9.01
C TYR A 353 16.69 11.81 -7.65
N LEU A 354 16.24 13.05 -7.55
CA LEU A 354 16.05 13.73 -6.28
C LEU A 354 14.64 13.48 -5.82
N THR A 355 14.51 12.86 -4.64
CA THR A 355 13.20 12.56 -4.04
C THR A 355 13.07 13.23 -2.69
N PHE A 356 11.90 13.80 -2.44
CA PHE A 356 11.53 14.43 -1.19
C PHE A 356 10.54 13.55 -0.45
N ASN A 357 11.00 12.88 0.60
CA ASN A 357 10.23 11.86 1.32
C ASN A 357 9.82 12.41 2.70
N PRO A 358 8.55 12.80 2.91
CA PRO A 358 8.04 13.23 4.21
C PRO A 358 8.33 12.17 5.28
N THR A 359 8.67 12.60 6.49
CA THR A 359 9.03 11.68 7.58
C THR A 359 7.82 10.99 8.21
N SER A 360 6.62 11.55 8.00
CA SER A 360 5.33 10.96 8.36
C SER A 360 4.23 11.44 7.40
N ASP A 361 3.07 10.79 7.42
CA ASP A 361 1.91 11.21 6.63
C ASP A 361 1.34 12.58 7.08
N GLU A 362 1.73 13.08 8.24
CA GLU A 362 1.32 14.37 8.80
C GLU A 362 2.35 15.46 8.49
N ALA A 363 3.61 15.11 8.23
CA ALA A 363 4.72 16.03 7.97
C ALA A 363 4.76 16.55 6.53
N ILE A 364 3.60 16.69 5.90
CA ILE A 364 3.43 17.04 4.46
C ILE A 364 3.11 18.51 4.21
N SER A 365 3.13 19.36 5.24
CA SER A 365 2.93 20.80 5.07
C SER A 365 4.09 21.41 4.28
N GLY A 366 3.76 22.38 3.43
CA GLY A 366 4.74 23.11 2.64
C GLY A 366 5.04 22.53 1.26
N ALA A 367 6.01 23.17 0.61
CA ALA A 367 6.42 22.89 -0.75
C ALA A 367 7.92 23.09 -0.93
N VAL A 368 8.48 22.48 -1.96
CA VAL A 368 9.85 22.70 -2.43
C VAL A 368 9.83 23.45 -3.76
N ARG A 369 10.78 24.35 -3.98
CA ARG A 369 10.94 25.14 -5.21
C ARG A 369 12.37 25.48 -5.51
N ALA A 370 12.63 26.02 -6.70
CA ALA A 370 13.94 26.47 -7.15
C ALA A 370 15.04 25.42 -6.97
N VAL A 371 14.72 24.17 -7.27
CA VAL A 371 15.66 23.05 -7.11
C VAL A 371 16.69 23.11 -8.23
N SER A 372 17.97 23.17 -7.90
CA SER A 372 19.08 23.34 -8.85
C SER A 372 20.24 22.42 -8.52
N LEU A 373 20.80 21.78 -9.53
CA LEU A 373 22.01 20.96 -9.45
C LEU A 373 23.17 21.67 -10.17
N PHE A 374 24.30 21.80 -9.49
CA PHE A 374 25.51 22.39 -10.01
C PHE A 374 26.63 21.35 -10.06
N GLU A 375 27.47 21.43 -11.09
CA GLU A 375 28.73 20.72 -11.23
C GLU A 375 29.86 21.72 -11.36
N ASN A 376 30.87 21.68 -10.47
CA ASN A 376 31.99 22.63 -10.42
C ASN A 376 31.52 24.11 -10.41
N ASP A 377 30.43 24.39 -9.65
CA ASP A 377 29.72 25.66 -9.56
C ASP A 377 29.00 26.13 -10.84
N GLU A 378 29.00 25.34 -11.90
CA GLU A 378 28.18 25.60 -13.09
C GLU A 378 26.80 24.89 -12.97
N LEU A 379 25.74 25.61 -13.36
CA LEU A 379 24.39 25.07 -13.32
C LEU A 379 24.22 23.98 -14.38
N ILE A 380 23.92 22.73 -13.95
CA ILE A 380 23.60 21.65 -14.87
C ILE A 380 22.11 21.69 -15.24
N GLN A 381 21.23 21.74 -14.24
CA GLN A 381 19.78 21.64 -14.44
C GLN A 381 19.05 22.29 -13.26
N SER A 382 17.89 22.89 -13.55
CA SER A 382 17.03 23.45 -12.51
C SER A 382 15.55 23.18 -12.76
N TYR A 383 14.78 23.18 -11.64
CA TYR A 383 13.34 23.11 -11.59
C TYR A 383 12.84 24.30 -10.77
N PRO A 384 12.43 25.40 -11.42
CA PRO A 384 11.98 26.61 -10.72
C PRO A 384 10.61 26.46 -10.07
N GLU A 385 9.80 25.53 -10.55
CA GLU A 385 8.40 25.34 -10.15
C GLU A 385 8.25 24.84 -8.72
N GLU A 386 7.19 25.29 -8.06
CA GLU A 386 6.79 24.80 -6.74
C GLU A 386 6.17 23.41 -6.84
N LYS A 387 6.61 22.51 -5.97
CA LYS A 387 6.04 21.15 -5.81
C LYS A 387 5.68 20.92 -4.35
N THR A 388 4.43 20.56 -4.08
CA THR A 388 3.97 20.29 -2.71
C THR A 388 4.58 19.00 -2.16
N LEU A 389 4.93 18.96 -0.89
CA LEU A 389 5.44 17.75 -0.23
C LEU A 389 4.44 16.60 -0.26
N LYS A 390 3.14 16.91 -0.21
CA LYS A 390 2.06 15.94 -0.33
C LYS A 390 2.15 15.09 -1.62
N SER A 391 2.70 15.65 -2.70
CA SER A 391 2.90 14.93 -3.96
C SER A 391 4.14 14.04 -3.98
N LYS A 392 4.94 14.01 -2.91
CA LYS A 392 6.22 13.32 -2.82
C LYS A 392 7.09 13.57 -4.05
N PRO A 393 7.54 14.83 -4.26
CA PRO A 393 8.19 15.23 -5.51
C PRO A 393 9.40 14.36 -5.85
N ARG A 394 9.47 13.96 -7.12
CA ARG A 394 10.59 13.22 -7.71
C ARG A 394 11.08 14.01 -8.93
N LEU A 395 12.34 14.48 -8.88
CA LEU A 395 12.94 15.29 -9.93
C LEU A 395 14.10 14.55 -10.59
N ARG A 396 14.10 14.56 -11.92
CA ARG A 396 15.06 13.81 -12.74
C ARG A 396 16.23 14.71 -13.16
N PHE A 397 17.44 14.30 -12.87
CA PHE A 397 18.68 14.96 -13.29
C PHE A 397 19.51 14.02 -14.17
N VAL A 398 20.30 14.58 -15.09
CA VAL A 398 21.21 13.82 -15.94
C VAL A 398 22.63 14.28 -15.68
N ILE A 399 23.50 13.35 -15.30
CA ILE A 399 24.95 13.57 -15.18
C ILE A 399 25.61 12.84 -16.35
N GLU A 400 25.99 13.58 -17.39
CA GLU A 400 26.52 13.00 -18.63
C GLU A 400 27.96 12.58 -18.51
N ASN A 401 28.80 13.42 -17.85
CA ASN A 401 30.24 13.27 -17.79
C ASN A 401 30.71 13.24 -16.32
N TYR A 402 30.63 12.07 -15.71
CA TYR A 402 31.13 11.89 -14.35
C TYR A 402 32.67 11.88 -14.32
N ASN A 403 33.24 12.71 -13.43
CA ASN A 403 34.63 12.65 -13.04
C ASN A 403 34.72 12.73 -11.51
N LYS A 404 35.48 11.84 -10.88
CA LYS A 404 35.66 11.78 -9.43
C LYS A 404 36.18 13.09 -8.80
N LYS A 405 36.78 13.98 -9.62
CA LYS A 405 37.27 15.28 -9.17
C LYS A 405 36.21 16.38 -9.21
N ASN A 406 35.10 16.15 -9.88
CA ASN A 406 34.02 17.12 -9.96
C ASN A 406 33.33 17.28 -8.60
N THR A 407 32.96 18.51 -8.31
CA THR A 407 32.11 18.83 -7.15
C THR A 407 30.66 18.99 -7.59
N TYR A 408 29.74 18.47 -6.77
CA TYR A 408 28.34 18.59 -7.01
C TYR A 408 27.66 19.28 -5.84
N ARG A 409 26.82 20.29 -6.15
CA ARG A 409 26.03 21.02 -5.16
C ARG A 409 24.56 21.01 -5.54
N LEU A 410 23.73 20.77 -4.55
CA LEU A 410 22.26 20.80 -4.66
C LEU A 410 21.73 21.99 -3.85
N ASP A 411 21.04 22.89 -4.53
CA ASP A 411 20.37 24.02 -3.91
C ASP A 411 18.85 23.89 -4.07
N PHE A 412 18.07 24.17 -3.02
CA PHE A 412 16.61 24.25 -3.10
C PHE A 412 16.03 25.08 -1.94
N THR A 413 14.80 25.53 -2.13
CA THR A 413 14.05 26.28 -1.12
C THR A 413 12.87 25.45 -0.63
N VAL A 414 12.70 25.35 0.69
CA VAL A 414 11.51 24.81 1.33
C VAL A 414 10.67 25.98 1.86
N GLU A 415 9.40 26.02 1.51
CA GLU A 415 8.47 27.02 2.00
C GLU A 415 7.33 26.34 2.77
N ASN A 416 7.27 26.57 4.07
CA ASN A 416 6.17 26.14 4.92
C ASN A 416 5.23 27.33 5.18
N LYS A 417 4.06 27.34 4.53
CA LYS A 417 3.09 28.44 4.56
C LYS A 417 2.12 28.35 5.74
N GLU A 418 2.07 27.21 6.43
CA GLU A 418 1.18 26.96 7.54
C GLU A 418 1.98 26.55 8.78
N ALA A 419 1.52 26.88 9.97
CA ALA A 419 2.14 26.44 11.23
C ALA A 419 1.78 24.98 11.52
N LYS A 420 2.12 24.09 10.57
CA LYS A 420 1.97 22.64 10.65
C LYS A 420 3.31 21.95 10.38
N GLU A 421 3.41 20.68 10.77
CA GLU A 421 4.65 19.95 10.56
C GLU A 421 5.00 19.81 9.08
N SER A 422 6.24 20.19 8.75
CA SER A 422 6.90 20.00 7.47
C SER A 422 8.24 19.36 7.73
N SER A 423 8.40 18.10 7.35
CA SER A 423 9.64 17.37 7.57
C SER A 423 9.84 16.36 6.46
N ALA A 424 11.04 16.34 5.86
CA ALA A 424 11.37 15.36 4.85
C ALA A 424 12.85 14.98 4.85
N LYS A 425 13.13 13.77 4.35
CA LYS A 425 14.45 13.30 3.94
C LYS A 425 14.59 13.49 2.43
N VAL A 426 15.72 14.04 1.99
CA VAL A 426 16.02 14.28 0.57
C VAL A 426 17.04 13.27 0.12
N ASN A 427 16.69 12.43 -0.84
CA ASN A 427 17.60 11.42 -1.37
C ASN A 427 17.96 11.76 -2.82
N PHE A 428 19.22 11.53 -3.19
CA PHE A 428 19.71 11.69 -4.55
C PHE A 428 20.36 10.39 -5.01
N ASN A 429 19.63 9.62 -5.84
CA ASN A 429 20.01 8.26 -6.22
C ASN A 429 20.06 8.10 -7.74
N CYS A 430 21.07 7.38 -8.22
CA CYS A 430 21.16 6.99 -9.63
C CYS A 430 20.12 5.93 -9.96
N SER A 431 19.43 6.06 -11.09
CA SER A 431 18.55 5.03 -11.59
C SER A 431 19.34 3.76 -11.93
N SER A 432 18.82 2.62 -11.53
CA SER A 432 19.33 1.30 -11.94
C SER A 432 18.76 0.86 -13.28
N TYR A 433 17.77 1.58 -13.81
CA TYR A 433 17.11 1.27 -15.07
C TYR A 433 17.43 2.28 -16.16
N LEU A 434 17.46 1.80 -17.41
CA LEU A 434 17.52 2.66 -18.58
C LEU A 434 16.14 3.31 -18.81
N GLU A 435 16.16 4.54 -19.31
CA GLU A 435 14.98 5.33 -19.66
C GLU A 435 15.09 5.84 -21.10
N PRO A 436 15.05 4.94 -22.10
CA PRO A 436 15.11 5.34 -23.50
C PRO A 436 13.83 6.06 -23.91
N GLU A 437 13.95 6.96 -24.89
CA GLU A 437 12.78 7.58 -25.49
C GLU A 437 11.88 6.51 -26.12
N VAL A 438 10.63 6.46 -25.70
CA VAL A 438 9.65 5.45 -26.09
C VAL A 438 8.35 6.11 -26.49
N LYS A 439 7.70 5.57 -27.52
CA LYS A 439 6.32 5.89 -27.89
C LYS A 439 5.45 4.67 -27.62
N VAL A 440 4.34 4.89 -26.90
CA VAL A 440 3.41 3.82 -26.59
C VAL A 440 2.09 3.98 -27.33
N THR A 441 1.57 2.88 -27.84
CA THR A 441 0.27 2.79 -28.51
C THR A 441 -0.51 1.58 -28.00
N SER A 442 -1.84 1.60 -28.09
CA SER A 442 -2.71 0.54 -27.59
C SER A 442 -3.89 0.31 -28.53
N SER A 443 -4.40 -0.93 -28.59
CA SER A 443 -5.68 -1.24 -29.23
C SER A 443 -6.88 -0.86 -28.38
N MET A 444 -6.67 -0.64 -27.06
CA MET A 444 -7.73 -0.44 -26.08
C MET A 444 -7.99 1.04 -25.82
N ALA A 445 -9.24 1.38 -25.51
CA ALA A 445 -9.60 2.71 -25.02
C ALA A 445 -9.01 2.95 -23.63
N GLU A 446 -8.33 4.07 -23.46
CA GLU A 446 -7.74 4.49 -22.20
C GLU A 446 -8.72 5.28 -21.32
N ASN A 447 -8.55 5.20 -20.00
CA ASN A 447 -9.25 6.08 -19.07
C ASN A 447 -8.57 7.45 -19.04
N PRO A 448 -9.28 8.57 -19.24
CA PRO A 448 -8.66 9.90 -19.26
C PRO A 448 -7.90 10.31 -18.00
N LYS A 449 -8.19 9.69 -16.86
CA LYS A 449 -7.46 9.91 -15.60
C LYS A 449 -6.15 9.12 -15.53
N PHE A 450 -5.99 8.09 -16.34
CA PHE A 450 -4.84 7.19 -16.37
C PHE A 450 -4.42 6.93 -17.83
N PRO A 451 -4.00 8.00 -18.55
CA PRO A 451 -3.76 7.94 -19.98
C PRO A 451 -2.49 7.15 -20.36
N ILE A 452 -2.38 6.78 -21.61
CA ILE A 452 -1.25 6.02 -22.17
C ILE A 452 0.10 6.73 -22.00
N SER A 453 0.11 8.06 -21.93
CA SER A 453 1.32 8.84 -21.65
C SER A 453 1.95 8.53 -20.29
N LYS A 454 1.23 7.85 -19.41
CA LYS A 454 1.73 7.33 -18.12
C LYS A 454 2.65 6.12 -18.29
N LEU A 455 2.78 5.58 -19.48
CA LEU A 455 3.72 4.52 -19.82
C LEU A 455 4.99 5.05 -20.52
N GLU A 456 5.16 6.38 -20.57
CA GLU A 456 6.29 7.05 -21.19
C GLU A 456 7.05 7.95 -20.20
N ASP A 457 6.55 8.06 -18.95
CA ASP A 457 7.08 9.01 -17.96
C ASP A 457 8.13 8.39 -17.00
N TYR A 458 8.36 7.07 -17.09
CA TYR A 458 9.28 6.29 -16.25
C TYR A 458 9.10 6.51 -14.75
N ASN A 459 7.86 6.77 -14.35
CA ASN A 459 7.48 6.95 -12.97
C ASN A 459 6.77 5.70 -12.44
N ALA A 460 7.45 4.94 -11.60
CA ALA A 460 6.95 3.67 -11.05
C ALA A 460 5.63 3.78 -10.27
N GLU A 461 5.17 4.99 -9.95
CA GLU A 461 3.91 5.24 -9.24
C GLU A 461 2.74 5.56 -10.19
N THR A 462 3.01 5.71 -11.48
CA THR A 462 2.00 5.97 -12.50
C THR A 462 1.68 4.72 -13.32
N TYR A 463 0.53 4.71 -13.98
CA TYR A 463 0.09 3.57 -14.78
C TYR A 463 -0.98 4.00 -15.79
N LEU A 464 -1.05 3.28 -16.91
CA LEU A 464 -2.22 3.26 -17.79
C LEU A 464 -3.33 2.45 -17.13
N ARG A 465 -4.58 2.87 -17.29
CA ARG A 465 -5.74 2.00 -17.05
C ARG A 465 -6.70 2.06 -18.23
N THR A 466 -7.25 0.90 -18.62
CA THR A 466 -8.31 0.85 -19.64
C THR A 466 -9.64 1.34 -19.07
N ASP A 467 -10.51 1.86 -19.95
CA ASP A 467 -11.87 2.29 -19.57
C ASP A 467 -12.92 1.20 -19.84
N VAL A 468 -12.53 0.20 -20.61
CA VAL A 468 -13.33 -0.97 -20.95
C VAL A 468 -12.56 -2.26 -20.64
N PRO A 469 -13.25 -3.38 -20.34
CA PRO A 469 -12.60 -4.67 -20.19
C PRO A 469 -11.81 -5.06 -21.44
N CYS A 470 -10.63 -5.65 -21.24
CA CYS A 470 -9.82 -6.14 -22.35
C CYS A 470 -10.37 -7.45 -22.92
N VAL A 471 -10.13 -7.68 -24.20
CA VAL A 471 -10.54 -8.87 -24.93
C VAL A 471 -9.34 -9.59 -25.55
N ASN A 472 -9.54 -10.84 -25.94
CA ASN A 472 -8.50 -11.61 -26.64
C ASN A 472 -8.05 -10.90 -27.92
N GLY A 473 -6.73 -10.73 -28.07
CA GLY A 473 -6.12 -10.01 -29.19
C GLY A 473 -5.82 -8.53 -28.91
N ASP A 474 -6.25 -7.99 -27.77
CA ASP A 474 -5.84 -6.65 -27.36
C ASP A 474 -4.34 -6.57 -27.05
N TRP A 475 -3.77 -5.37 -27.27
CA TRP A 475 -2.34 -5.18 -27.13
C TRP A 475 -1.96 -3.77 -26.66
N ILE A 476 -0.76 -3.66 -26.07
CA ILE A 476 -0.03 -2.41 -25.84
C ILE A 476 1.35 -2.56 -26.49
N LEU A 477 1.79 -1.58 -27.26
CA LEU A 477 3.06 -1.59 -27.99
C LEU A 477 3.93 -0.42 -27.56
N TYR A 478 5.10 -0.72 -27.04
CA TYR A 478 6.19 0.21 -26.72
C TYR A 478 7.19 0.19 -27.87
N THR A 479 7.41 1.34 -28.53
CA THR A 479 8.36 1.48 -29.64
C THR A 479 9.46 2.46 -29.23
N PHE A 480 10.68 2.00 -29.12
CA PHE A 480 11.83 2.86 -28.77
C PHE A 480 12.28 3.67 -29.99
N THR A 481 12.62 4.95 -29.77
CA THR A 481 13.19 5.83 -30.82
C THR A 481 14.48 5.24 -31.37
N ASN A 482 15.34 4.71 -30.49
CA ASN A 482 16.55 3.97 -30.85
C ASN A 482 16.51 2.58 -30.23
N PRO A 483 17.04 1.53 -30.90
CA PRO A 483 17.12 0.20 -30.33
C PRO A 483 17.89 0.19 -29.00
N VAL A 484 17.39 -0.50 -28.00
CA VAL A 484 17.90 -0.49 -26.62
C VAL A 484 18.69 -1.75 -26.33
N VAL A 485 19.94 -1.58 -25.93
CA VAL A 485 20.78 -2.67 -25.39
C VAL A 485 20.41 -2.88 -23.91
N SER A 486 19.98 -4.08 -23.57
CA SER A 486 19.60 -4.42 -22.20
C SER A 486 19.84 -5.88 -21.90
N SER A 487 20.13 -6.20 -20.66
CA SER A 487 20.23 -7.59 -20.19
C SER A 487 18.87 -8.19 -19.87
N LYS A 488 17.91 -7.33 -19.47
CA LYS A 488 16.55 -7.74 -19.09
C LYS A 488 15.57 -6.59 -19.28
N ILE A 489 14.34 -6.91 -19.71
CA ILE A 489 13.21 -5.98 -19.72
C ILE A 489 12.06 -6.63 -18.96
N ASP A 490 11.65 -6.03 -17.84
CA ASP A 490 10.47 -6.46 -17.09
C ASP A 490 9.25 -5.66 -17.53
N VAL A 491 8.17 -6.37 -17.79
CA VAL A 491 6.86 -5.85 -18.16
C VAL A 491 5.90 -6.09 -17.00
N LEU A 492 5.37 -5.02 -16.43
CA LEU A 492 4.53 -5.05 -15.25
C LEU A 492 3.11 -4.61 -15.60
N THR A 493 2.12 -5.38 -15.15
CA THR A 493 0.70 -5.02 -15.25
C THR A 493 0.08 -4.85 -13.87
N GLY A 494 -1.09 -4.21 -13.83
CA GLY A 494 -1.75 -3.86 -12.57
C GLY A 494 -1.37 -2.48 -12.06
N ILE A 495 -2.05 -2.05 -11.00
CA ILE A 495 -1.75 -0.81 -10.28
C ILE A 495 -0.44 -1.00 -9.49
N PRO A 496 0.47 -0.02 -9.46
CA PRO A 496 1.66 -0.10 -8.64
C PRO A 496 1.35 -0.53 -7.20
N HIS A 497 2.10 -1.51 -6.70
CA HIS A 497 1.94 -2.05 -5.33
C HIS A 497 0.58 -2.67 -5.00
N HIS A 498 -0.25 -2.98 -6.01
CA HIS A 498 -1.57 -3.57 -5.78
C HIS A 498 -1.88 -4.64 -6.85
N PRO A 499 -2.39 -5.84 -6.50
CA PRO A 499 -2.69 -6.91 -7.45
C PRO A 499 -3.96 -6.67 -8.29
N ARG A 500 -4.52 -5.46 -8.26
CA ARG A 500 -5.72 -5.11 -9.00
C ARG A 500 -5.39 -4.77 -10.45
N PHE A 501 -6.22 -5.24 -11.37
CA PHE A 501 -6.08 -5.02 -12.82
C PHE A 501 -4.83 -5.63 -13.46
N ILE A 502 -4.26 -6.68 -12.84
CA ILE A 502 -3.18 -7.47 -13.43
C ILE A 502 -3.68 -8.32 -14.58
N ILE A 503 -2.78 -8.64 -15.51
CA ILE A 503 -3.02 -9.61 -16.58
C ILE A 503 -2.36 -10.94 -16.21
N ASN A 504 -3.09 -12.03 -16.29
CA ASN A 504 -2.56 -13.38 -16.20
C ASN A 504 -2.69 -14.13 -17.54
N ASP A 505 -3.72 -13.83 -18.32
CA ASP A 505 -3.96 -14.45 -19.63
C ASP A 505 -3.36 -13.58 -20.74
N GLY A 506 -2.05 -13.69 -20.93
CA GLY A 506 -1.30 -12.94 -21.90
C GLY A 506 0.18 -13.32 -21.93
N HIS A 507 0.91 -12.69 -22.84
CA HIS A 507 2.34 -12.82 -22.94
C HIS A 507 2.96 -11.53 -23.48
N VAL A 508 4.27 -11.44 -23.38
CA VAL A 508 5.04 -10.37 -24.02
C VAL A 508 5.61 -10.85 -25.34
N GLU A 509 5.69 -9.95 -26.30
CA GLU A 509 6.43 -10.12 -27.53
C GLU A 509 7.47 -9.01 -27.65
N TYR A 510 8.57 -9.24 -28.33
CA TYR A 510 9.59 -8.23 -28.57
C TYR A 510 10.18 -8.33 -29.97
N SER A 511 10.70 -7.23 -30.45
CA SER A 511 11.20 -7.11 -31.80
C SER A 511 12.53 -6.35 -31.85
N TYR A 512 13.48 -6.85 -32.63
CA TYR A 512 14.76 -6.18 -32.89
C TYR A 512 14.72 -5.15 -34.02
N ASN A 513 13.77 -5.30 -34.95
CA ASN A 513 13.59 -4.43 -36.14
C ASN A 513 12.29 -3.60 -36.10
N GLY A 514 11.41 -3.84 -35.15
CA GLY A 514 10.09 -3.21 -35.05
C GLY A 514 8.99 -3.81 -35.93
N ILE A 515 9.28 -4.87 -36.68
CA ILE A 515 8.36 -5.51 -37.63
C ILE A 515 8.09 -6.97 -37.22
N ASP A 516 9.16 -7.75 -37.06
CA ASP A 516 9.07 -9.18 -36.74
C ASP A 516 9.15 -9.35 -35.23
N PHE A 517 8.15 -9.99 -34.61
CA PHE A 517 8.04 -10.17 -33.17
C PHE A 517 8.34 -11.62 -32.78
N GLU A 518 9.20 -11.76 -31.80
CA GLU A 518 9.47 -13.01 -31.09
C GLU A 518 8.63 -13.06 -29.79
N LYS A 519 8.16 -14.24 -29.44
CA LYS A 519 7.41 -14.46 -28.20
C LYS A 519 8.38 -14.54 -27.00
N GLY A 520 8.11 -13.74 -25.98
CA GLY A 520 8.74 -13.79 -24.67
C GLY A 520 7.92 -14.59 -23.66
N ASP A 521 8.09 -14.29 -22.37
CA ASP A 521 7.39 -14.96 -21.27
C ASP A 521 5.88 -14.71 -21.30
N SER A 522 5.11 -15.67 -20.80
CA SER A 522 3.72 -15.46 -20.42
C SER A 522 3.65 -14.75 -19.06
N PHE A 523 2.57 -14.01 -18.82
CA PHE A 523 2.37 -13.34 -17.54
C PHE A 523 2.18 -14.35 -16.41
N ASP A 524 2.93 -14.15 -15.34
CA ASP A 524 2.73 -14.79 -14.05
C ASP A 524 2.46 -13.70 -13.00
N TYR A 525 1.26 -13.70 -12.44
CA TYR A 525 0.81 -12.70 -11.48
C TYR A 525 1.03 -11.24 -11.95
N GLY A 526 0.73 -11.00 -13.22
CA GLY A 526 0.86 -9.68 -13.85
C GLY A 526 2.27 -9.29 -14.27
N ASN A 527 3.26 -10.16 -14.17
CA ASN A 527 4.65 -9.89 -14.52
C ASN A 527 5.11 -10.82 -15.63
N ALA A 528 5.89 -10.27 -16.56
CA ALA A 528 6.61 -11.04 -17.58
C ALA A 528 7.97 -10.41 -17.84
N SER A 529 8.95 -11.20 -18.30
CA SER A 529 10.30 -10.73 -18.55
C SER A 529 10.77 -11.11 -19.96
N ILE A 530 11.68 -10.31 -20.49
CA ILE A 530 12.39 -10.57 -21.75
C ILE A 530 13.89 -10.52 -21.47
N TYR A 531 14.64 -11.47 -22.02
CA TYR A 531 16.11 -11.54 -21.94
C TYR A 531 16.69 -11.42 -23.35
N PRO A 532 16.81 -10.19 -23.90
CA PRO A 532 17.16 -9.97 -25.30
C PRO A 532 18.62 -10.29 -25.57
N LYS A 533 18.89 -10.84 -26.76
CA LYS A 533 20.25 -11.14 -27.26
C LYS A 533 20.81 -10.04 -28.17
N GLN A 534 19.97 -9.12 -28.58
CA GLN A 534 20.30 -7.99 -29.46
C GLN A 534 19.54 -6.74 -29.00
N PRO A 535 19.92 -5.53 -29.45
CA PRO A 535 19.19 -4.31 -29.12
C PRO A 535 17.72 -4.40 -29.54
N VAL A 536 16.81 -4.16 -28.59
CA VAL A 536 15.35 -4.25 -28.78
C VAL A 536 14.81 -2.95 -29.36
N LYS A 537 14.02 -3.02 -30.42
CA LYS A 537 13.32 -1.90 -31.05
C LYS A 537 11.89 -1.72 -30.52
N ALA A 538 11.22 -2.80 -30.17
CA ALA A 538 9.86 -2.74 -29.67
C ALA A 538 9.55 -3.87 -28.69
N VAL A 539 8.64 -3.58 -27.74
CA VAL A 539 8.06 -4.56 -26.79
C VAL A 539 6.55 -4.46 -26.88
N LYS A 540 5.86 -5.60 -26.90
CA LYS A 540 4.41 -5.67 -27.05
C LYS A 540 3.80 -6.57 -25.98
N ILE A 541 2.81 -6.08 -25.29
CA ILE A 541 1.92 -6.86 -24.43
C ILE A 541 0.80 -7.41 -25.33
N VAL A 542 0.53 -8.70 -25.26
CA VAL A 542 -0.56 -9.36 -26.00
C VAL A 542 -1.47 -10.09 -25.03
N ILE A 543 -2.76 -9.82 -25.10
CA ILE A 543 -3.79 -10.43 -24.28
C ILE A 543 -4.35 -11.65 -25.01
N THR A 544 -4.35 -12.83 -24.37
CA THR A 544 -4.76 -14.10 -24.98
C THR A 544 -6.00 -14.71 -24.35
N GLY A 545 -6.52 -14.12 -23.29
CA GLY A 545 -7.73 -14.54 -22.62
C GLY A 545 -8.84 -13.49 -22.73
N THR A 546 -10.09 -13.91 -22.55
CA THR A 546 -11.22 -12.99 -22.41
C THR A 546 -11.63 -12.95 -20.96
N ASN A 547 -11.32 -11.88 -20.28
CA ASN A 547 -12.00 -11.54 -19.04
C ASN A 547 -12.92 -10.35 -19.32
N ASN A 548 -14.08 -10.64 -19.88
CA ASN A 548 -15.08 -9.64 -20.32
C ASN A 548 -15.54 -8.68 -19.20
N GLU A 549 -15.04 -8.82 -17.98
CA GLU A 549 -15.42 -8.04 -16.83
C GLU A 549 -14.23 -7.33 -16.15
N GLN A 550 -12.99 -7.58 -16.60
CA GLN A 550 -11.80 -7.02 -15.94
C GLN A 550 -11.15 -5.92 -16.78
N LEU A 551 -11.04 -4.72 -16.20
CA LEU A 551 -10.16 -3.66 -16.70
C LEU A 551 -8.70 -4.11 -16.52
N MET A 552 -7.80 -3.59 -17.34
CA MET A 552 -6.37 -3.79 -17.17
C MET A 552 -5.67 -2.48 -16.80
N ALA A 553 -4.55 -2.60 -16.10
CA ALA A 553 -3.57 -1.55 -15.95
C ALA A 553 -2.19 -2.05 -16.38
N ALA A 554 -1.36 -1.14 -16.89
CA ALA A 554 0.03 -1.41 -17.22
C ALA A 554 0.92 -0.31 -16.67
N GLN A 555 2.19 -0.66 -16.39
CA GLN A 555 3.21 0.25 -15.86
C GLN A 555 4.31 0.47 -16.91
N ASP A 556 5.22 1.41 -16.65
CA ASP A 556 6.43 1.58 -17.44
C ASP A 556 7.29 0.31 -17.47
N LEU A 557 8.02 0.12 -18.56
CA LEU A 557 9.00 -0.94 -18.67
C LEU A 557 10.18 -0.70 -17.71
N ARG A 558 10.63 -1.75 -17.02
CA ARG A 558 11.86 -1.72 -16.22
C ARG A 558 12.99 -2.34 -17.04
N ILE A 559 13.85 -1.51 -17.58
CA ILE A 559 14.91 -1.90 -18.53
C ILE A 559 16.26 -1.93 -17.80
N THR A 560 16.75 -3.12 -17.51
CA THR A 560 18.06 -3.33 -16.89
C THR A 560 19.15 -3.24 -17.96
N PRO A 561 20.23 -2.47 -17.75
CA PRO A 561 21.37 -2.32 -18.66
C PRO A 561 21.99 -3.63 -19.10
#